data_3c305e67856eaf5efe22ea0e12d445f1
#
_entry.id   3c305e67856eaf5efe22ea0e12d445f1
#
_cell.length_a   1.000
_cell.length_b   1.000
_cell.length_c   1.000
_cell.angle_alpha   90.00
_cell.angle_beta   90.00
_cell.angle_gamma   90.00
#
_symmetry.space_group_name_H-M   'P 1'
#
loop_
_entity.id
_entity.type
_entity.pdbx_description
1 polymer ?
#
loop_
_entity_poly.entity_id
_entity_poly.type
_entity_poly.pdbx_seq_one_letter_code
_entity_poly.pdbx_strand_id
1 'polypeptide(L)'
;MTYAHRKDIYDADTHMMEHPNWIYDFADEDIKEHLEPIVEGDDEALERIDEALNNFELRQSSPQLLEEAKKQFMNWNHKGWEGLGAFDANERKLANDLLGFKAHIVFPTSAFDQVLAAKEDRIIIGGVEALNRGMASFCSVDSRMHGAAYIPFAFGAEKALGFLREAIRSGFSVIMIDTIAPEGRQAFTHPDFDVVWSEIQENDITITLHVGADNGWDPVPLSFYNNDGQVPPHKEGDAPRDALAYMGISYNAELFLASMIFDGIFQRFPHLRIGVVELGASWIISWMKQLDQSFRAFRRLQDLSQVKLLPSEYVMKHIKSVSYTHLRAHET
;
A
#
# COMPACT_ATOMS: atom_id res chain seq x y z
N MET A 1 -15.32 13.47 -22.97
CA MET A 1 -15.71 13.98 -21.62
C MET A 1 -15.00 13.06 -20.66
N THR A 2 -14.27 13.58 -19.63
CA THR A 2 -13.55 12.77 -18.66
C THR A 2 -14.48 12.37 -17.51
N TYR A 3 -14.14 11.30 -16.78
CA TYR A 3 -14.85 10.90 -15.55
C TYR A 3 -14.91 12.03 -14.52
N ALA A 4 -13.80 12.76 -14.34
CA ALA A 4 -13.71 13.87 -13.39
C ALA A 4 -14.63 15.08 -13.69
N HIS A 5 -15.27 15.13 -14.86
CA HIS A 5 -16.19 16.20 -15.26
C HIS A 5 -15.71 17.62 -14.95
N ARG A 6 -14.42 17.91 -15.19
CA ARG A 6 -13.74 19.20 -14.88
C ARG A 6 -13.55 19.50 -13.39
N LYS A 7 -13.73 18.53 -12.50
CA LYS A 7 -13.34 18.66 -11.09
C LYS A 7 -11.85 18.34 -10.93
N ASP A 8 -11.22 18.96 -9.97
CA ASP A 8 -9.89 18.57 -9.53
C ASP A 8 -10.04 17.35 -8.62
N ILE A 9 -9.77 16.16 -9.16
CA ILE A 9 -9.82 14.89 -8.44
C ILE A 9 -8.40 14.38 -8.28
N TYR A 10 -8.10 13.97 -7.05
CA TYR A 10 -6.87 13.30 -6.65
C TYR A 10 -7.29 11.95 -6.08
N ASP A 11 -6.65 10.88 -6.53
CA ASP A 11 -6.92 9.55 -6.04
C ASP A 11 -5.71 9.05 -5.23
N ALA A 12 -5.95 8.68 -3.99
CA ALA A 12 -4.88 8.24 -3.09
C ALA A 12 -4.78 6.71 -3.00
N ASP A 13 -5.54 5.98 -3.81
CA ASP A 13 -5.68 4.54 -3.71
C ASP A 13 -5.98 3.92 -5.08
N THR A 14 -4.95 3.83 -5.91
CA THR A 14 -5.02 3.14 -7.20
C THR A 14 -3.97 2.03 -7.25
N HIS A 15 -4.32 0.93 -7.91
CA HIS A 15 -3.46 -0.23 -8.00
C HIS A 15 -2.95 -0.47 -9.41
N MET A 16 -1.74 -0.98 -9.51
CA MET A 16 -1.28 -1.73 -10.65
C MET A 16 -1.66 -3.20 -10.44
N MET A 17 -2.13 -3.87 -11.48
CA MET A 17 -2.49 -5.29 -11.44
C MET A 17 -1.44 -6.06 -12.23
N GLU A 18 -0.36 -6.42 -11.58
CA GLU A 18 0.74 -7.11 -12.23
C GLU A 18 0.34 -8.54 -12.59
N HIS A 19 0.74 -8.98 -13.79
CA HIS A 19 0.69 -10.38 -14.13
C HIS A 19 1.84 -11.15 -13.45
N PRO A 20 1.74 -12.47 -13.22
CA PRO A 20 2.68 -13.21 -12.37
C PRO A 20 4.16 -13.12 -12.77
N ASN A 21 4.45 -12.84 -14.03
CA ASN A 21 5.81 -12.73 -14.55
C ASN A 21 6.33 -11.29 -14.63
N TRP A 22 5.51 -10.31 -14.26
CA TRP A 22 5.86 -8.89 -14.43
C TRP A 22 7.15 -8.51 -13.70
N ILE A 23 7.32 -8.96 -12.47
CA ILE A 23 8.49 -8.62 -11.64
C ILE A 23 9.81 -9.15 -12.21
N TYR A 24 9.75 -10.20 -13.04
CA TYR A 24 10.95 -10.82 -13.62
C TYR A 24 11.72 -9.93 -14.58
N ASP A 25 11.06 -8.95 -15.18
CA ASP A 25 11.72 -7.97 -16.07
C ASP A 25 12.61 -7.00 -15.27
N PHE A 26 12.43 -6.94 -13.95
CA PHE A 26 13.13 -6.01 -13.07
C PHE A 26 14.02 -6.72 -12.05
N ALA A 27 13.89 -8.03 -11.90
CA ALA A 27 14.65 -8.82 -10.95
C ALA A 27 16.02 -9.24 -11.52
N ASP A 28 17.03 -9.24 -10.65
CA ASP A 28 18.33 -9.81 -10.98
C ASP A 28 18.19 -11.35 -11.14
N GLU A 29 19.00 -11.96 -12.02
CA GLU A 29 18.84 -13.37 -12.41
C GLU A 29 18.88 -14.34 -11.22
N ASP A 30 19.73 -14.07 -10.24
CA ASP A 30 19.86 -14.89 -9.02
C ASP A 30 18.72 -14.69 -8.01
N ILE A 31 17.86 -13.71 -8.23
CA ILE A 31 16.63 -13.45 -7.46
C ILE A 31 15.42 -14.01 -8.20
N LYS A 32 15.35 -13.76 -9.50
CA LYS A 32 14.25 -14.13 -10.39
C LYS A 32 13.83 -15.59 -10.26
N GLU A 33 14.79 -16.51 -10.26
CA GLU A 33 14.53 -17.95 -10.19
C GLU A 33 13.94 -18.43 -8.85
N HIS A 34 13.92 -17.54 -7.82
CA HIS A 34 13.41 -17.82 -6.48
C HIS A 34 12.10 -17.06 -6.15
N LEU A 35 11.64 -16.18 -7.03
CA LEU A 35 10.36 -15.50 -6.91
C LEU A 35 9.28 -16.36 -7.57
N GLU A 36 8.55 -17.13 -6.76
CA GLU A 36 7.45 -17.95 -7.27
C GLU A 36 6.27 -17.05 -7.68
N PRO A 37 5.66 -17.27 -8.86
CA PRO A 37 4.47 -16.55 -9.25
C PRO A 37 3.33 -16.77 -8.26
N ILE A 38 2.75 -15.69 -7.78
CA ILE A 38 1.52 -15.74 -6.99
C ILE A 38 0.38 -15.20 -7.86
N VAL A 39 -0.71 -15.93 -7.84
CA VAL A 39 -1.97 -15.52 -8.46
C VAL A 39 -2.99 -15.43 -7.36
N GLU A 40 -3.40 -14.21 -7.07
CA GLU A 40 -4.51 -13.97 -6.17
C GLU A 40 -5.83 -14.24 -6.87
N GLY A 41 -6.79 -14.79 -6.14
CA GLY A 41 -8.14 -15.02 -6.63
C GLY A 41 -8.54 -16.49 -6.61
N ASP A 42 -9.57 -16.79 -7.38
CA ASP A 42 -10.13 -18.13 -7.55
C ASP A 42 -9.37 -18.99 -8.58
N ASP A 43 -9.82 -20.23 -8.76
CA ASP A 43 -9.20 -21.16 -9.72
C ASP A 43 -9.22 -20.67 -11.18
N GLU A 44 -10.07 -19.67 -11.51
CA GLU A 44 -10.19 -19.08 -12.84
C GLU A 44 -9.30 -17.82 -13.04
N ALA A 45 -8.58 -17.38 -11.99
CA ALA A 45 -7.78 -16.17 -12.05
C ALA A 45 -6.70 -16.20 -13.13
N LEU A 46 -6.03 -17.35 -13.31
CA LEU A 46 -5.04 -17.53 -14.39
C LEU A 46 -5.65 -17.38 -15.78
N GLU A 47 -6.85 -17.93 -15.99
CA GLU A 47 -7.55 -17.82 -17.28
C GLU A 47 -7.90 -16.36 -17.57
N ARG A 48 -8.35 -15.60 -16.55
CA ARG A 48 -8.64 -14.16 -16.70
C ARG A 48 -7.39 -13.34 -16.99
N ILE A 49 -6.25 -13.67 -16.38
CA ILE A 49 -4.97 -12.99 -16.65
C ILE A 49 -4.54 -13.26 -18.10
N ASP A 50 -4.59 -14.52 -18.56
CA ASP A 50 -4.22 -14.90 -19.91
C ASP A 50 -5.13 -14.20 -20.93
N GLU A 51 -6.44 -14.15 -20.65
CA GLU A 51 -7.39 -13.41 -21.51
C GLU A 51 -7.08 -11.90 -21.52
N ALA A 52 -6.74 -11.30 -20.38
CA ALA A 52 -6.39 -9.89 -20.29
C ALA A 52 -5.11 -9.56 -21.10
N LEU A 53 -4.08 -10.42 -21.01
CA LEU A 53 -2.85 -10.30 -21.80
C LEU A 53 -3.12 -10.42 -23.30
N ASN A 54 -3.91 -11.42 -23.72
CA ASN A 54 -4.30 -11.58 -25.11
C ASN A 54 -5.08 -10.36 -25.62
N ASN A 55 -6.03 -9.86 -24.85
CA ASN A 55 -6.80 -8.68 -25.20
C ASN A 55 -5.91 -7.42 -25.28
N PHE A 56 -4.91 -7.30 -24.42
CA PHE A 56 -3.91 -6.24 -24.50
C PHE A 56 -3.16 -6.29 -25.86
N GLU A 57 -2.62 -7.46 -26.25
CA GLU A 57 -1.92 -7.62 -27.52
C GLU A 57 -2.81 -7.28 -28.72
N LEU A 58 -4.07 -7.71 -28.69
CA LEU A 58 -5.04 -7.39 -29.74
C LEU A 58 -5.30 -5.88 -29.83
N ARG A 59 -5.42 -5.19 -28.69
CA ARG A 59 -5.61 -3.72 -28.67
C ARG A 59 -4.43 -2.96 -29.23
N GLN A 60 -3.19 -3.46 -29.08
CA GLN A 60 -2.00 -2.82 -29.67
C GLN A 60 -2.04 -2.79 -31.21
N SER A 61 -2.71 -3.73 -31.84
CA SER A 61 -2.79 -3.87 -33.30
C SER A 61 -4.12 -3.38 -33.87
N SER A 62 -5.14 -3.08 -33.07
CA SER A 62 -6.49 -2.73 -33.54
C SER A 62 -7.04 -1.46 -32.87
N PRO A 63 -7.02 -0.31 -33.60
CA PRO A 63 -7.62 0.93 -33.09
C PRO A 63 -9.10 0.79 -32.69
N GLN A 64 -9.84 -0.11 -33.36
CA GLN A 64 -11.25 -0.34 -33.05
C GLN A 64 -11.41 -1.00 -31.69
N LEU A 65 -10.62 -2.05 -31.39
CA LEU A 65 -10.65 -2.71 -30.08
C LEU A 65 -10.21 -1.77 -28.96
N LEU A 66 -9.24 -0.91 -29.22
CA LEU A 66 -8.84 0.11 -28.27
C LEU A 66 -9.97 1.10 -27.96
N GLU A 67 -10.73 1.56 -28.97
CA GLU A 67 -11.89 2.45 -28.74
C GLU A 67 -13.03 1.75 -28.00
N GLU A 68 -13.20 0.45 -28.20
CA GLU A 68 -14.16 -0.36 -27.43
C GLU A 68 -13.71 -0.48 -25.97
N ALA A 69 -12.44 -0.79 -25.72
CA ALA A 69 -11.89 -0.88 -24.37
C ALA A 69 -12.01 0.47 -23.60
N LYS A 70 -11.77 1.60 -24.25
CA LYS A 70 -12.00 2.93 -23.67
C LYS A 70 -13.46 3.15 -23.23
N LYS A 71 -14.42 2.70 -24.05
CA LYS A 71 -15.84 2.81 -23.70
C LYS A 71 -16.20 1.92 -22.53
N GLN A 72 -15.71 0.69 -22.51
CA GLN A 72 -15.91 -0.26 -21.42
C GLN A 72 -15.33 0.25 -20.12
N PHE A 73 -14.10 0.76 -20.16
CA PHE A 73 -13.43 1.39 -19.02
C PHE A 73 -14.25 2.53 -18.43
N MET A 74 -14.79 3.43 -19.26
CA MET A 74 -15.61 4.54 -18.80
C MET A 74 -16.98 4.12 -18.24
N ASN A 75 -17.43 2.91 -18.50
CA ASN A 75 -18.66 2.33 -17.96
C ASN A 75 -18.40 1.41 -16.75
N TRP A 76 -17.15 1.32 -16.27
CA TRP A 76 -16.73 0.48 -15.12
C TRP A 76 -17.05 -1.01 -15.28
N ASN A 77 -17.13 -1.51 -16.49
CA ASN A 77 -17.44 -2.92 -16.76
C ASN A 77 -16.23 -3.83 -16.60
N HIS A 78 -15.02 -3.29 -16.65
CA HIS A 78 -13.78 -4.04 -16.51
C HIS A 78 -12.93 -3.47 -15.38
N LYS A 79 -12.50 -4.35 -14.47
CA LYS A 79 -11.67 -4.07 -13.30
C LYS A 79 -10.52 -5.08 -13.24
N GLY A 80 -9.60 -4.91 -12.30
CA GLY A 80 -8.48 -5.82 -12.13
C GLY A 80 -7.65 -5.89 -13.40
N TRP A 81 -7.21 -7.07 -13.77
CA TRP A 81 -6.35 -7.28 -14.97
C TRP A 81 -7.00 -6.89 -16.29
N GLU A 82 -8.33 -6.95 -16.40
CA GLU A 82 -9.06 -6.56 -17.61
C GLU A 82 -9.12 -5.03 -17.80
N GLY A 83 -8.82 -4.26 -16.76
CA GLY A 83 -8.87 -2.81 -16.78
C GLY A 83 -7.85 -2.21 -17.77
N LEU A 84 -8.26 -1.16 -18.47
CA LEU A 84 -7.35 -0.42 -19.35
C LEU A 84 -6.17 0.17 -18.55
N GLY A 85 -4.96 -0.23 -18.86
CA GLY A 85 -3.76 0.19 -18.16
C GLY A 85 -3.55 -0.49 -16.80
N ALA A 86 -4.12 -1.68 -16.62
CA ALA A 86 -3.93 -2.48 -15.41
C ALA A 86 -2.45 -2.75 -15.12
N PHE A 87 -1.71 -3.23 -16.12
CA PHE A 87 -0.29 -3.63 -16.06
C PHE A 87 0.62 -2.94 -17.10
N ASP A 88 0.06 -2.25 -18.09
CA ASP A 88 0.84 -1.50 -19.08
C ASP A 88 0.82 0.00 -18.80
N ALA A 89 1.99 0.62 -18.72
CA ALA A 89 2.16 2.02 -18.36
C ALA A 89 1.61 3.00 -19.42
N ASN A 90 1.69 2.64 -20.72
CA ASN A 90 1.19 3.48 -21.79
C ASN A 90 -0.33 3.45 -21.87
N GLU A 91 -0.95 2.26 -21.67
CA GLU A 91 -2.40 2.17 -21.53
C GLU A 91 -2.88 2.88 -20.24
N ARG A 92 -2.10 2.84 -19.14
CA ARG A 92 -2.42 3.58 -17.90
C ARG A 92 -2.43 5.09 -18.15
N LYS A 93 -1.49 5.61 -18.90
CA LYS A 93 -1.50 7.02 -19.33
C LYS A 93 -2.78 7.38 -20.08
N LEU A 94 -3.21 6.50 -20.98
CA LEU A 94 -4.47 6.67 -21.70
C LEU A 94 -5.68 6.62 -20.77
N ALA A 95 -5.70 5.67 -19.82
CA ALA A 95 -6.74 5.59 -18.79
C ALA A 95 -6.80 6.87 -17.95
N ASN A 96 -5.65 7.42 -17.55
CA ASN A 96 -5.54 8.69 -16.84
C ASN A 96 -6.14 9.87 -17.62
N ASP A 97 -5.97 9.90 -18.96
CA ASP A 97 -6.58 10.91 -19.80
C ASP A 97 -8.11 10.80 -19.82
N LEU A 98 -8.63 9.57 -19.78
CA LEU A 98 -10.08 9.31 -19.71
C LEU A 98 -10.66 9.67 -18.33
N LEU A 99 -9.96 9.32 -17.25
CA LEU A 99 -10.35 9.66 -15.89
C LEU A 99 -10.29 11.17 -15.67
N GLY A 100 -9.24 11.82 -16.17
CA GLY A 100 -9.02 13.27 -15.99
C GLY A 100 -8.60 13.63 -14.57
N PHE A 101 -8.00 12.70 -13.82
CA PHE A 101 -7.45 12.95 -12.49
C PHE A 101 -6.22 13.85 -12.59
N LYS A 102 -5.99 14.64 -11.56
CA LYS A 102 -4.83 15.55 -11.46
C LYS A 102 -3.57 14.82 -11.03
N ALA A 103 -3.72 13.91 -10.10
CA ALA A 103 -2.67 13.00 -9.64
C ALA A 103 -3.29 11.82 -8.92
N HIS A 104 -2.56 10.72 -8.85
CA HIS A 104 -2.94 9.57 -8.06
C HIS A 104 -1.72 8.82 -7.54
N ILE A 105 -1.89 8.17 -6.37
CA ILE A 105 -0.90 7.25 -5.82
C ILE A 105 -1.16 5.88 -6.42
N VAL A 106 -0.09 5.22 -6.86
CA VAL A 106 -0.16 3.88 -7.45
C VAL A 106 0.54 2.89 -6.54
N PHE A 107 -0.19 1.87 -6.10
CA PHE A 107 0.33 0.77 -5.28
C PHE A 107 0.55 -0.48 -6.14
N PRO A 108 1.54 -1.31 -5.79
CA PRO A 108 1.65 -2.67 -6.31
C PRO A 108 0.55 -3.56 -5.71
N THR A 109 0.26 -4.69 -6.33
CA THR A 109 -0.68 -5.71 -5.86
C THR A 109 0.01 -7.09 -5.82
N SER A 110 -0.21 -7.93 -6.81
CA SER A 110 0.29 -9.31 -6.83
C SER A 110 1.81 -9.43 -6.73
N ALA A 111 2.56 -8.49 -7.34
CA ALA A 111 4.02 -8.51 -7.26
C ALA A 111 4.54 -8.21 -5.83
N PHE A 112 3.81 -7.43 -5.04
CA PHE A 112 4.12 -7.19 -3.65
C PHE A 112 4.00 -8.47 -2.81
N ASP A 113 2.89 -9.20 -2.95
CA ASP A 113 2.68 -10.46 -2.24
C ASP A 113 3.66 -11.54 -2.70
N GLN A 114 4.00 -11.57 -3.99
CA GLN A 114 5.02 -12.47 -4.53
C GLN A 114 6.38 -12.25 -3.84
N VAL A 115 6.76 -11.01 -3.57
CA VAL A 115 7.99 -10.69 -2.85
C VAL A 115 7.91 -11.12 -1.39
N LEU A 116 6.80 -10.80 -0.70
CA LEU A 116 6.64 -11.10 0.73
C LEU A 116 6.47 -12.61 1.02
N ALA A 117 6.00 -13.40 0.05
CA ALA A 117 5.89 -14.85 0.19
C ALA A 117 7.25 -15.57 0.18
N ALA A 118 8.32 -14.92 -0.27
CA ALA A 118 9.66 -15.50 -0.23
C ALA A 118 10.08 -15.77 1.22
N LYS A 119 10.83 -16.87 1.43
CA LYS A 119 11.22 -17.33 2.77
C LYS A 119 12.59 -16.83 3.21
N GLU A 120 13.41 -16.44 2.26
CA GLU A 120 14.79 -16.03 2.52
C GLU A 120 14.92 -14.51 2.45
N ASP A 121 15.50 -13.91 3.49
CA ASP A 121 15.73 -12.46 3.56
C ASP A 121 16.41 -11.91 2.29
N ARG A 122 17.37 -12.65 1.71
CA ARG A 122 18.05 -12.26 0.49
C ARG A 122 17.10 -12.12 -0.70
N ILE A 123 16.16 -13.05 -0.82
CA ILE A 123 15.17 -13.05 -1.90
C ILE A 123 14.15 -11.94 -1.70
N ILE A 124 13.68 -11.73 -0.47
CA ILE A 124 12.80 -10.60 -0.15
C ILE A 124 13.49 -9.28 -0.48
N ILE A 125 14.73 -9.09 -0.05
CA ILE A 125 15.51 -7.87 -0.31
C ILE A 125 15.65 -7.63 -1.83
N GLY A 126 16.10 -8.60 -2.60
CA GLY A 126 16.24 -8.48 -4.05
C GLY A 126 14.89 -8.32 -4.77
N GLY A 127 13.86 -8.97 -4.24
CA GLY A 127 12.47 -8.80 -4.72
C GLY A 127 11.95 -7.39 -4.50
N VAL A 128 12.18 -6.78 -3.33
CA VAL A 128 11.83 -5.38 -3.05
C VAL A 128 12.57 -4.42 -3.99
N GLU A 129 13.85 -4.67 -4.27
CA GLU A 129 14.61 -3.88 -5.24
C GLU A 129 13.98 -3.97 -6.64
N ALA A 130 13.60 -5.17 -7.07
CA ALA A 130 12.94 -5.40 -8.34
C ALA A 130 11.57 -4.71 -8.40
N LEU A 131 10.75 -4.87 -7.35
CA LEU A 131 9.45 -4.24 -7.23
C LEU A 131 9.55 -2.72 -7.36
N ASN A 132 10.44 -2.08 -6.61
CA ASN A 132 10.61 -0.63 -6.64
C ASN A 132 11.16 -0.16 -8.00
N ARG A 133 12.07 -0.91 -8.65
CA ARG A 133 12.53 -0.63 -10.02
C ARG A 133 11.36 -0.66 -11.02
N GLY A 134 10.52 -1.68 -10.93
CA GLY A 134 9.34 -1.82 -11.78
C GLY A 134 8.32 -0.71 -11.58
N MET A 135 8.01 -0.39 -10.32
CA MET A 135 7.11 0.72 -9.98
C MET A 135 7.63 2.08 -10.49
N ALA A 136 8.93 2.34 -10.33
CA ALA A 136 9.56 3.55 -10.89
C ALA A 136 9.41 3.61 -12.41
N SER A 137 9.66 2.49 -13.10
CA SER A 137 9.51 2.38 -14.57
C SER A 137 8.06 2.63 -14.98
N PHE A 138 7.09 1.96 -14.35
CA PHE A 138 5.67 2.10 -14.65
C PHE A 138 5.18 3.53 -14.48
N CYS A 139 5.51 4.18 -13.37
CA CYS A 139 5.04 5.53 -13.07
C CYS A 139 5.77 6.62 -13.85
N SER A 140 6.95 6.35 -14.43
CA SER A 140 7.76 7.34 -15.13
C SER A 140 7.12 7.93 -16.40
N VAL A 141 6.15 7.24 -16.99
CA VAL A 141 5.52 7.62 -18.27
C VAL A 141 4.50 8.75 -18.15
N ASP A 142 4.03 9.02 -16.93
CA ASP A 142 3.01 10.04 -16.68
C ASP A 142 3.23 10.71 -15.31
N SER A 143 3.48 12.00 -15.30
CA SER A 143 3.74 12.78 -14.08
C SER A 143 2.57 12.85 -13.08
N ARG A 144 1.39 12.40 -13.47
CA ARG A 144 0.22 12.25 -12.58
C ARG A 144 0.32 11.01 -11.69
N MET A 145 1.14 10.04 -12.06
CA MET A 145 1.35 8.79 -11.32
C MET A 145 2.45 8.95 -10.29
N HIS A 146 2.11 8.78 -9.02
CA HIS A 146 3.03 8.77 -7.91
C HIS A 146 3.10 7.35 -7.36
N GLY A 147 4.10 6.57 -7.76
CA GLY A 147 4.29 5.21 -7.25
C GLY A 147 4.60 5.23 -5.76
N ALA A 148 4.08 4.26 -5.01
CA ALA A 148 4.46 4.01 -3.64
C ALA A 148 5.61 3.00 -3.62
N ALA A 149 6.83 3.45 -3.25
CA ALA A 149 7.96 2.54 -3.06
C ALA A 149 7.81 1.80 -1.74
N TYR A 150 7.97 0.49 -1.73
CA TYR A 150 7.99 -0.27 -0.49
C TYR A 150 9.35 -0.17 0.19
N ILE A 151 9.36 0.25 1.45
CA ILE A 151 10.55 0.35 2.30
C ILE A 151 10.39 -0.63 3.46
N PRO A 152 11.10 -1.77 3.44
CA PRO A 152 10.91 -2.84 4.41
C PRO A 152 11.60 -2.50 5.75
N PHE A 153 10.88 -1.85 6.65
CA PHE A 153 11.33 -1.52 8.00
C PHE A 153 11.64 -2.76 8.84
N ALA A 154 10.99 -3.88 8.52
CA ALA A 154 11.22 -5.17 9.17
C ALA A 154 12.69 -5.63 9.16
N PHE A 155 13.50 -5.17 8.18
CA PHE A 155 14.93 -5.50 8.09
C PHE A 155 15.85 -4.56 8.90
N GLY A 156 15.28 -3.62 9.66
CA GLY A 156 16.00 -2.70 10.54
C GLY A 156 16.40 -1.38 9.87
N ALA A 157 16.82 -0.41 10.68
CA ALA A 157 17.01 0.98 10.27
C ALA A 157 18.06 1.15 9.15
N GLU A 158 19.18 0.41 9.20
CA GLU A 158 20.24 0.52 8.19
C GLU A 158 19.73 0.10 6.80
N LYS A 159 19.04 -1.03 6.72
CA LYS A 159 18.45 -1.52 5.45
C LYS A 159 17.36 -0.59 4.97
N ALA A 160 16.43 -0.19 5.86
CA ALA A 160 15.37 0.75 5.53
C ALA A 160 15.93 2.08 4.98
N LEU A 161 16.99 2.61 5.58
CA LEU A 161 17.65 3.82 5.08
C LEU A 161 18.26 3.63 3.68
N GLY A 162 18.85 2.46 3.42
CA GLY A 162 19.39 2.11 2.10
C GLY A 162 18.30 2.13 1.02
N PHE A 163 17.20 1.43 1.27
CA PHE A 163 16.03 1.40 0.38
C PHE A 163 15.40 2.78 0.18
N LEU A 164 15.25 3.54 1.26
CA LEU A 164 14.70 4.89 1.20
C LEU A 164 15.52 5.80 0.29
N ARG A 165 16.83 5.78 0.44
CA ARG A 165 17.74 6.59 -0.39
C ARG A 165 17.70 6.18 -1.86
N GLU A 166 17.55 4.88 -2.15
CA GLU A 166 17.36 4.41 -3.51
C GLU A 166 16.01 4.87 -4.08
N ALA A 167 14.93 4.78 -3.31
CA ALA A 167 13.62 5.28 -3.70
C ALA A 167 13.67 6.80 -4.00
N ILE A 168 14.33 7.59 -3.17
CA ILE A 168 14.51 9.04 -3.40
C ILE A 168 15.27 9.29 -4.70
N ARG A 169 16.38 8.58 -4.95
CA ARG A 169 17.15 8.69 -6.21
C ARG A 169 16.33 8.30 -7.44
N SER A 170 15.43 7.34 -7.29
CA SER A 170 14.51 6.90 -8.34
C SER A 170 13.30 7.84 -8.54
N GLY A 171 13.20 8.92 -7.75
CA GLY A 171 12.17 9.95 -7.91
C GLY A 171 10.87 9.70 -7.16
N PHE A 172 10.82 8.73 -6.26
CA PHE A 172 9.64 8.52 -5.43
C PHE A 172 9.45 9.65 -4.41
N SER A 173 8.21 10.08 -4.26
CA SER A 173 7.75 11.04 -3.25
C SER A 173 6.76 10.41 -2.26
N VAL A 174 6.41 9.14 -2.48
CA VAL A 174 5.50 8.35 -1.65
C VAL A 174 6.19 7.01 -1.35
N ILE A 175 6.08 6.58 -0.10
CA ILE A 175 6.57 5.26 0.33
C ILE A 175 5.48 4.51 1.08
N MET A 176 5.55 3.19 1.05
CA MET A 176 4.77 2.26 1.87
C MET A 176 5.73 1.57 2.84
N ILE A 177 5.33 1.42 4.10
CA ILE A 177 6.16 0.81 5.15
C ILE A 177 5.36 -0.22 5.95
N ASP A 178 6.08 -1.13 6.63
CA ASP A 178 5.50 -2.01 7.63
C ASP A 178 5.00 -1.24 8.85
N THR A 179 4.01 -1.76 9.57
CA THR A 179 3.55 -1.22 10.85
C THR A 179 3.97 -2.06 12.05
N ILE A 180 4.37 -3.32 11.82
CA ILE A 180 4.75 -4.27 12.87
C ILE A 180 6.21 -4.68 12.71
N ALA A 181 6.98 -4.48 13.77
CA ALA A 181 8.33 -5.02 13.84
C ALA A 181 8.27 -6.55 14.08
N PRO A 182 9.07 -7.37 13.38
CA PRO A 182 9.16 -8.79 13.63
C PRO A 182 9.57 -9.10 15.07
N GLU A 183 9.16 -10.26 15.57
CA GLU A 183 9.52 -10.70 16.92
C GLU A 183 11.04 -10.67 17.14
N GLY A 184 11.47 -10.11 18.26
CA GLY A 184 12.88 -9.94 18.62
C GLY A 184 13.60 -8.78 17.91
N ARG A 185 12.89 -8.01 17.06
CA ARG A 185 13.42 -6.79 16.45
C ARG A 185 13.00 -5.56 17.24
N GLN A 186 13.73 -4.46 17.04
CA GLN A 186 13.40 -3.17 17.63
C GLN A 186 12.12 -2.60 17.02
N ALA A 187 11.32 -1.93 17.85
CA ALA A 187 10.19 -1.13 17.34
C ALA A 187 10.68 -0.04 16.38
N PHE A 188 9.87 0.31 15.40
CA PHE A 188 10.22 1.34 14.41
C PHE A 188 10.31 2.75 15.02
N THR A 189 9.83 2.92 16.25
CA THR A 189 9.99 4.14 17.04
C THR A 189 11.29 4.21 17.84
N HIS A 190 12.11 3.12 17.82
CA HIS A 190 13.42 3.10 18.48
C HIS A 190 14.35 4.17 17.90
N PRO A 191 15.23 4.81 18.72
CA PRO A 191 16.13 5.86 18.27
C PRO A 191 17.03 5.50 17.07
N ASP A 192 17.33 4.23 16.85
CA ASP A 192 18.09 3.78 15.68
C ASP A 192 17.38 4.11 14.36
N PHE A 193 16.04 4.23 14.36
CA PHE A 193 15.25 4.65 13.22
C PHE A 193 15.19 6.17 13.02
N ASP A 194 15.72 6.97 13.94
CA ASP A 194 15.69 8.43 13.82
C ASP A 194 16.37 8.91 12.52
N VAL A 195 17.40 8.20 12.04
CA VAL A 195 18.05 8.50 10.77
C VAL A 195 17.13 8.29 9.56
N VAL A 196 16.21 7.32 9.65
CA VAL A 196 15.21 7.05 8.59
C VAL A 196 14.12 8.12 8.63
N TRP A 197 13.60 8.44 9.81
CA TRP A 197 12.59 9.48 9.98
C TRP A 197 13.10 10.86 9.56
N SER A 198 14.37 11.18 9.85
CA SER A 198 15.02 12.41 9.40
C SER A 198 15.10 12.46 7.87
N GLU A 199 15.59 11.40 7.23
CA GLU A 199 15.72 11.31 5.77
C GLU A 199 14.35 11.47 5.07
N ILE A 200 13.30 10.84 5.60
CA ILE A 200 11.92 10.98 5.12
C ILE A 200 11.47 12.45 5.17
N GLN A 201 11.64 13.09 6.34
CA GLN A 201 11.23 14.47 6.56
C GLN A 201 12.00 15.46 5.68
N GLU A 202 13.33 15.31 5.60
CA GLU A 202 14.22 16.21 4.87
C GLU A 202 13.97 16.19 3.36
N ASN A 203 13.50 15.05 2.83
CA ASN A 203 13.19 14.88 1.42
C ASN A 203 11.69 15.05 1.10
N ASP A 204 10.89 15.50 2.07
CA ASP A 204 9.45 15.76 1.91
C ASP A 204 8.64 14.52 1.43
N ILE A 205 9.06 13.32 1.86
CA ILE A 205 8.45 12.05 1.48
C ILE A 205 7.14 11.84 2.27
N THR A 206 6.10 11.42 1.59
CA THR A 206 4.84 11.01 2.22
C THR A 206 4.87 9.51 2.53
N ILE A 207 4.58 9.16 3.76
CA ILE A 207 4.46 7.76 4.21
C ILE A 207 3.03 7.30 3.98
N THR A 208 2.86 6.09 3.48
CA THR A 208 1.56 5.41 3.43
C THR A 208 1.58 4.15 4.27
N LEU A 209 0.52 3.96 5.05
CA LEU A 209 0.17 2.69 5.67
C LEU A 209 -0.97 2.11 4.84
N HIS A 210 -0.69 1.03 4.13
CA HIS A 210 -1.62 0.37 3.25
C HIS A 210 -1.97 -1.01 3.80
N VAL A 211 -3.17 -1.47 3.54
CA VAL A 211 -3.56 -2.83 3.87
C VAL A 211 -2.60 -3.83 3.19
N GLY A 212 -2.34 -4.97 3.82
CA GLY A 212 -1.41 -5.98 3.28
C GLY A 212 0.08 -5.72 3.53
N ALA A 213 0.50 -4.49 3.89
CA ALA A 213 1.91 -4.19 4.11
C ALA A 213 2.54 -4.93 5.32
N ASP A 214 1.75 -5.48 6.21
CA ASP A 214 2.20 -6.10 7.46
C ASP A 214 2.32 -7.63 7.37
N ASN A 215 2.76 -8.17 6.27
CA ASN A 215 3.06 -9.60 6.09
C ASN A 215 2.11 -10.52 6.90
N GLY A 216 0.83 -10.34 6.71
CA GLY A 216 -0.21 -11.07 7.40
C GLY A 216 -1.41 -10.19 7.67
N TRP A 217 -2.40 -10.30 6.83
CA TRP A 217 -3.71 -9.68 6.88
C TRP A 217 -4.51 -9.99 8.15
N ASP A 218 -3.90 -10.67 9.14
CA ASP A 218 -4.63 -11.30 10.22
C ASP A 218 -4.38 -10.65 11.59
N PRO A 219 -4.95 -9.45 11.83
CA PRO A 219 -4.95 -8.90 13.18
C PRO A 219 -5.89 -9.70 14.11
N VAL A 220 -6.66 -10.67 13.58
CA VAL A 220 -7.64 -11.43 14.34
C VAL A 220 -7.07 -12.80 14.71
N PRO A 221 -6.79 -13.06 16.00
CA PRO A 221 -6.34 -14.36 16.48
C PRO A 221 -7.33 -15.49 16.12
N LEU A 222 -6.81 -16.64 15.75
CA LEU A 222 -7.63 -17.83 15.39
C LEU A 222 -8.63 -18.25 16.48
N SER A 223 -8.33 -17.91 17.74
CA SER A 223 -9.21 -18.17 18.88
C SER A 223 -10.58 -17.48 18.84
N PHE A 224 -10.73 -16.45 17.97
CA PHE A 224 -12.02 -15.80 17.75
C PHE A 224 -12.90 -16.51 16.70
N TYR A 225 -12.33 -17.44 15.94
CA TYR A 225 -13.09 -18.22 14.96
C TYR A 225 -13.66 -19.49 15.58
N ASN A 226 -14.94 -19.79 15.29
CA ASN A 226 -15.63 -20.99 15.77
C ASN A 226 -15.56 -22.16 14.77
N ASN A 227 -14.41 -22.33 14.13
CA ASN A 227 -14.17 -23.27 13.03
C ASN A 227 -12.99 -24.22 13.32
N ASP A 228 -12.88 -24.68 14.57
CA ASP A 228 -11.81 -25.57 15.06
C ASP A 228 -10.39 -24.95 14.92
N GLY A 229 -10.30 -23.61 14.98
CA GLY A 229 -9.03 -22.87 14.87
C GLY A 229 -8.41 -22.84 13.48
N GLN A 230 -9.20 -23.13 12.45
CA GLN A 230 -8.75 -23.04 11.07
C GLN A 230 -8.85 -21.59 10.56
N VAL A 231 -7.88 -21.19 9.76
CA VAL A 231 -7.94 -19.92 9.03
C VAL A 231 -8.99 -20.04 7.94
N PRO A 232 -10.01 -19.16 7.89
CA PRO A 232 -10.93 -19.15 6.76
C PRO A 232 -10.17 -18.91 5.45
N PRO A 233 -10.53 -19.58 4.36
CA PRO A 233 -9.85 -19.36 3.07
C PRO A 233 -10.09 -17.93 2.59
N HIS A 234 -9.05 -17.29 2.08
CA HIS A 234 -9.18 -16.04 1.32
C HIS A 234 -9.92 -16.34 0.02
N LYS A 235 -10.87 -15.53 -0.35
CA LYS A 235 -11.75 -15.82 -1.47
C LYS A 235 -11.48 -15.00 -2.72
N GLU A 236 -11.13 -13.73 -2.59
CA GLU A 236 -10.96 -12.84 -3.75
C GLU A 236 -10.08 -11.63 -3.43
N GLY A 237 -9.09 -11.36 -4.27
CA GLY A 237 -8.33 -10.12 -4.40
C GLY A 237 -7.85 -9.51 -3.08
N ASP A 238 -7.84 -8.20 -3.02
CA ASP A 238 -7.42 -7.37 -1.89
C ASP A 238 -8.47 -7.21 -0.76
N ALA A 239 -9.62 -7.88 -0.88
CA ALA A 239 -10.66 -7.82 0.14
C ALA A 239 -10.23 -8.56 1.42
N PRO A 240 -10.63 -8.06 2.61
CA PRO A 240 -10.46 -8.81 3.85
C PRO A 240 -11.09 -10.21 3.76
N ARG A 241 -10.41 -11.20 4.32
CA ARG A 241 -10.82 -12.62 4.24
C ARG A 241 -12.28 -12.86 4.67
N ASP A 242 -12.77 -12.12 5.64
CA ASP A 242 -14.14 -12.22 6.16
C ASP A 242 -14.54 -10.96 6.95
N ALA A 243 -15.78 -10.95 7.42
CA ALA A 243 -16.33 -9.83 8.18
C ALA A 243 -15.59 -9.58 9.50
N LEU A 244 -15.01 -10.60 10.14
CA LEU A 244 -14.26 -10.45 11.38
C LEU A 244 -12.85 -9.87 11.11
N ALA A 245 -12.19 -10.34 10.06
CA ALA A 245 -10.93 -9.75 9.59
C ALA A 245 -11.12 -8.28 9.22
N TYR A 246 -12.21 -7.92 8.56
CA TYR A 246 -12.56 -6.53 8.28
C TYR A 246 -12.70 -5.66 9.53
N MET A 247 -13.23 -6.22 10.64
CA MET A 247 -13.32 -5.47 11.90
C MET A 247 -11.96 -5.15 12.52
N GLY A 248 -10.95 -5.97 12.23
CA GLY A 248 -9.59 -5.79 12.73
C GLY A 248 -8.65 -5.03 11.79
N ILE A 249 -9.08 -4.70 10.59
CA ILE A 249 -8.21 -4.23 9.49
C ILE A 249 -7.37 -3.00 9.83
N SER A 250 -7.84 -2.12 10.72
CA SER A 250 -7.13 -0.90 11.12
C SER A 250 -6.24 -1.07 12.34
N TYR A 251 -6.33 -2.20 13.08
CA TYR A 251 -5.72 -2.31 14.41
C TYR A 251 -4.20 -2.14 14.42
N ASN A 252 -3.50 -2.69 13.44
CA ASN A 252 -2.05 -2.55 13.35
C ASN A 252 -1.66 -1.09 13.13
N ALA A 253 -2.33 -0.41 12.22
CA ALA A 253 -2.11 1.02 11.97
C ALA A 253 -2.46 1.88 13.19
N GLU A 254 -3.57 1.58 13.90
CA GLU A 254 -3.94 2.29 15.11
C GLU A 254 -2.86 2.19 16.20
N LEU A 255 -2.33 0.98 16.43
CA LEU A 255 -1.29 0.74 17.44
C LEU A 255 0.05 1.33 17.02
N PHE A 256 0.44 1.20 15.75
CA PHE A 256 1.66 1.79 15.23
C PHE A 256 1.65 3.32 15.34
N LEU A 257 0.57 3.97 14.89
CA LEU A 257 0.43 5.42 14.98
C LEU A 257 0.37 5.91 16.44
N ALA A 258 -0.24 5.13 17.34
CA ALA A 258 -0.22 5.41 18.77
C ALA A 258 1.21 5.35 19.32
N SER A 259 2.01 4.35 18.95
CA SER A 259 3.41 4.25 19.36
C SER A 259 4.23 5.44 18.85
N MET A 260 4.06 5.86 17.58
CA MET A 260 4.71 7.05 17.04
C MET A 260 4.40 8.32 17.85
N ILE A 261 3.15 8.46 18.32
CA ILE A 261 2.75 9.60 19.15
C ILE A 261 3.39 9.50 20.54
N PHE A 262 3.21 8.36 21.22
CA PHE A 262 3.66 8.19 22.60
C PHE A 262 5.17 8.13 22.76
N ASP A 263 5.89 7.62 21.76
CA ASP A 263 7.35 7.61 21.70
C ASP A 263 7.94 8.91 21.12
N GLY A 264 7.08 9.88 20.79
CA GLY A 264 7.47 11.24 20.44
C GLY A 264 8.09 11.39 19.05
N ILE A 265 7.80 10.48 18.08
CA ILE A 265 8.29 10.59 16.70
C ILE A 265 7.85 11.91 16.09
N PHE A 266 6.56 12.26 16.17
CA PHE A 266 6.05 13.52 15.61
C PHE A 266 6.57 14.78 16.34
N GLN A 267 7.08 14.63 17.56
CA GLN A 267 7.72 15.73 18.26
C GLN A 267 9.17 15.93 17.77
N ARG A 268 9.90 14.84 17.49
CA ARG A 268 11.26 14.89 16.94
C ARG A 268 11.26 15.25 15.45
N PHE A 269 10.26 14.76 14.70
CA PHE A 269 10.14 14.94 13.26
C PHE A 269 8.80 15.61 12.90
N PRO A 270 8.67 16.94 13.13
CA PRO A 270 7.38 17.63 13.09
C PRO A 270 6.82 17.90 11.68
N HIS A 271 7.50 17.49 10.63
CA HIS A 271 7.06 17.63 9.23
C HIS A 271 6.68 16.30 8.58
N LEU A 272 6.72 15.17 9.30
CA LEU A 272 6.27 13.88 8.78
C LEU A 272 4.78 13.95 8.39
N ARG A 273 4.46 13.32 7.28
CA ARG A 273 3.10 13.18 6.74
C ARG A 273 2.79 11.71 6.53
N ILE A 274 1.65 11.27 7.03
CA ILE A 274 1.19 9.88 6.94
C ILE A 274 -0.19 9.83 6.31
N GLY A 275 -0.31 9.06 5.25
CA GLY A 275 -1.57 8.62 4.66
C GLY A 275 -1.93 7.21 5.16
N VAL A 276 -3.15 7.04 5.65
CA VAL A 276 -3.70 5.72 5.97
C VAL A 276 -4.65 5.35 4.85
N VAL A 277 -4.30 4.32 4.08
CA VAL A 277 -4.95 3.96 2.84
C VAL A 277 -5.58 2.59 2.98
N GLU A 278 -6.83 2.45 2.51
CA GLU A 278 -7.60 1.21 2.49
C GLU A 278 -7.86 0.54 3.86
N LEU A 279 -7.64 1.25 4.96
CA LEU A 279 -7.90 0.78 6.32
C LEU A 279 -9.16 1.38 6.94
N GLY A 280 -10.00 2.02 6.12
CA GLY A 280 -11.19 2.74 6.58
C GLY A 280 -10.87 4.03 7.33
N ALA A 281 -11.90 4.81 7.63
CA ALA A 281 -11.75 6.08 8.36
C ALA A 281 -12.71 6.22 9.55
N SER A 282 -13.64 5.30 9.70
CA SER A 282 -14.68 5.37 10.76
C SER A 282 -14.11 5.26 12.17
N TRP A 283 -12.97 4.58 12.33
CA TRP A 283 -12.29 4.37 13.61
C TRP A 283 -11.60 5.62 14.16
N ILE A 284 -11.19 6.57 13.32
CA ILE A 284 -10.31 7.68 13.68
C ILE A 284 -10.88 8.53 14.81
N ILE A 285 -12.15 8.90 14.76
CA ILE A 285 -12.76 9.81 15.75
C ILE A 285 -12.81 9.18 17.14
N SER A 286 -13.17 7.91 17.23
CA SER A 286 -13.18 7.17 18.51
C SER A 286 -11.77 6.95 19.04
N TRP A 287 -10.84 6.58 18.16
CA TRP A 287 -9.43 6.37 18.46
C TRP A 287 -8.74 7.65 18.97
N MET A 288 -8.97 8.80 18.35
CA MET A 288 -8.46 10.09 18.86
C MET A 288 -8.89 10.36 20.30
N LYS A 289 -10.14 10.09 20.63
CA LYS A 289 -10.63 10.22 22.02
C LYS A 289 -9.96 9.23 22.96
N GLN A 290 -9.76 8.00 22.52
CA GLN A 290 -9.09 6.95 23.28
C GLN A 290 -7.62 7.31 23.53
N LEU A 291 -6.91 7.84 22.55
CA LEU A 291 -5.54 8.34 22.68
C LEU A 291 -5.44 9.43 23.77
N ASP A 292 -6.31 10.43 23.74
CA ASP A 292 -6.31 11.51 24.74
C ASP A 292 -6.64 11.00 26.15
N GLN A 293 -7.54 10.04 26.26
CA GLN A 293 -7.86 9.41 27.54
C GLN A 293 -6.68 8.60 28.08
N SER A 294 -6.02 7.80 27.23
CA SER A 294 -4.82 7.04 27.56
C SER A 294 -3.70 7.97 28.05
N PHE A 295 -3.42 9.04 27.31
CA PHE A 295 -2.42 10.03 27.72
C PHE A 295 -2.71 10.62 29.12
N ARG A 296 -3.96 11.03 29.37
CA ARG A 296 -4.35 11.60 30.67
C ARG A 296 -4.24 10.58 31.82
N ALA A 297 -4.59 9.32 31.56
CA ALA A 297 -4.53 8.25 32.55
C ALA A 297 -3.09 7.89 32.93
N PHE A 298 -2.20 7.81 31.95
CA PHE A 298 -0.86 7.23 32.13
C PHE A 298 0.27 8.25 32.29
N ARG A 299 0.11 9.54 31.97
CA ARG A 299 1.17 10.57 32.03
C ARG A 299 1.84 10.75 33.39
N ARG A 300 1.28 10.20 34.47
CA ARG A 300 1.85 10.19 35.84
C ARG A 300 2.53 8.87 36.18
N LEU A 301 2.28 7.83 35.40
CA LEU A 301 2.76 6.47 35.63
C LEU A 301 3.84 6.06 34.66
N GLN A 302 3.83 6.67 33.47
CA GLN A 302 4.76 6.44 32.38
C GLN A 302 5.43 7.77 31.98
N ASP A 303 6.70 7.76 31.62
CA ASP A 303 7.36 8.94 31.07
C ASP A 303 6.84 9.23 29.65
N LEU A 304 5.94 10.20 29.57
CA LEU A 304 5.38 10.74 28.33
C LEU A 304 5.82 12.19 28.13
N SER A 305 6.95 12.59 28.71
CA SER A 305 7.46 13.96 28.67
C SER A 305 7.76 14.47 27.25
N GLN A 306 7.98 13.57 26.28
CA GLN A 306 8.14 13.86 24.86
C GLN A 306 6.82 14.25 24.18
N VAL A 307 5.66 13.91 24.74
CA VAL A 307 4.35 14.25 24.15
C VAL A 307 3.94 15.63 24.63
N LYS A 308 4.12 16.67 23.81
CA LYS A 308 3.89 18.08 24.18
C LYS A 308 2.48 18.59 23.85
N LEU A 309 1.83 17.99 22.86
CA LEU A 309 0.44 18.29 22.46
C LEU A 309 -0.48 17.17 22.96
N LEU A 310 -1.79 17.36 22.87
CA LEU A 310 -2.69 16.24 23.03
C LEU A 310 -2.48 15.25 21.88
N PRO A 311 -2.55 13.93 22.09
CA PRO A 311 -2.42 12.94 21.05
C PRO A 311 -3.30 13.21 19.82
N SER A 312 -4.56 13.62 20.03
CA SER A 312 -5.47 13.99 18.95
C SER A 312 -4.99 15.17 18.09
N GLU A 313 -4.18 16.08 18.63
CA GLU A 313 -3.62 17.21 17.88
C GLU A 313 -2.51 16.74 16.92
N TYR A 314 -1.71 15.73 17.29
CA TYR A 314 -0.77 15.08 16.38
C TYR A 314 -1.49 14.38 15.23
N VAL A 315 -2.59 13.66 15.52
CA VAL A 315 -3.41 13.02 14.48
C VAL A 315 -3.88 14.05 13.47
N MET A 316 -4.49 15.13 13.93
CA MET A 316 -5.00 16.19 13.04
C MET A 316 -3.90 16.83 12.17
N LYS A 317 -2.70 16.93 12.71
CA LYS A 317 -1.58 17.59 12.04
C LYS A 317 -0.89 16.68 11.02
N HIS A 318 -0.65 15.42 11.36
CA HIS A 318 0.26 14.52 10.65
C HIS A 318 -0.43 13.43 9.83
N ILE A 319 -1.69 13.07 10.17
CA ILE A 319 -2.33 11.87 9.64
C ILE A 319 -3.53 12.25 8.79
N LYS A 320 -3.62 11.65 7.61
CA LYS A 320 -4.81 11.67 6.74
C LYS A 320 -5.23 10.25 6.45
N SER A 321 -6.52 9.98 6.43
CA SER A 321 -7.05 8.66 6.10
C SER A 321 -8.01 8.75 4.92
N VAL A 322 -7.96 7.74 4.09
CA VAL A 322 -8.86 7.53 2.97
C VAL A 322 -9.88 6.47 3.35
N SER A 323 -11.15 6.72 3.08
CA SER A 323 -12.21 5.74 3.32
C SER A 323 -12.02 4.52 2.43
N TYR A 324 -12.27 3.31 2.96
CA TYR A 324 -12.32 2.08 2.19
C TYR A 324 -13.41 2.19 1.11
N THR A 325 -13.01 2.24 -0.15
CA THR A 325 -13.92 2.54 -1.27
C THR A 325 -14.54 1.30 -1.90
N HIS A 326 -13.90 0.13 -1.73
CA HIS A 326 -14.33 -1.11 -2.39
C HIS A 326 -15.66 -1.69 -1.86
N LEU A 327 -16.06 -1.38 -0.63
CA LEU A 327 -17.35 -1.82 -0.07
C LEU A 327 -18.59 -1.27 -0.83
N ARG A 328 -18.46 -0.12 -1.49
CA ARG A 328 -19.58 0.45 -2.26
C ARG A 328 -19.81 -0.26 -3.60
N ALA A 329 -18.84 -0.99 -4.11
CA ALA A 329 -18.97 -1.71 -5.37
C ALA A 329 -19.85 -2.97 -5.28
N HIS A 330 -20.11 -3.46 -4.06
CA HIS A 330 -20.96 -4.62 -3.82
C HIS A 330 -22.39 -4.28 -3.38
N GLU A 331 -22.71 -2.99 -3.15
CA GLU A 331 -24.06 -2.55 -2.74
C GLU A 331 -24.95 -2.15 -3.93
N THR A 332 -24.48 -2.27 -5.15
CA THR A 332 -25.26 -2.07 -6.38
C THR A 332 -25.24 -3.29 -7.26
#